data_cde75528b40e62803da903f200bab9fb
#
_entry.id   cde75528b40e62803da903f200bab9fb
#
_cell.length_a   1.000
_cell.length_b   1.000
_cell.length_c   1.000
_cell.angle_alpha   90.00
_cell.angle_beta   90.00
_cell.angle_gamma   90.00
#
_symmetry.space_group_name_H-M   'P 1'
#
loop_
_entity.id
_entity.type
_entity.pdbx_description
1 polymer ?
#
loop_
_entity_poly.entity_id
_entity_poly.type
_entity_poly.pdbx_seq_one_letter_code
_entity_poly.pdbx_strand_id
1 'polypeptide(L)'
;MRAVKSPIGFIKKAVSYIVSLVFPECCIFCLKPVERNSPNPYVCRECLEDIPYLPFDERLKETDGVSFDGYEIYGLSIYDYRSIRDTIFLFKYKGFKRYGAVLGRMMADYVIENKLQAILDADMVVPVPLWKEKEKKRGFNQAALMAESFSKVTGIPYDESVIMRIRDTAPQNSLRKHQRDVNIRSAFKVTDENKVKGRKILLLDDIYTTGSTVRECAKNFYADGAKAVMYIALAGADEHDD
;
A
#
# COMPACT_ATOMS: atom_id res chain seq x y z
N MET A 1 -45.73 -10.66 12.13
CA MET A 1 -44.80 -10.69 13.29
C MET A 1 -43.79 -9.55 13.08
N ARG A 2 -43.87 -8.49 13.89
CA ARG A 2 -42.89 -7.37 13.84
C ARG A 2 -41.69 -7.82 14.66
N ALA A 3 -40.51 -7.85 14.01
CA ALA A 3 -39.23 -8.14 14.66
C ALA A 3 -38.93 -7.03 15.70
N VAL A 4 -38.86 -7.37 16.94
CA VAL A 4 -38.45 -6.48 18.04
C VAL A 4 -36.93 -6.25 17.89
N LYS A 5 -36.56 -5.04 17.46
CA LYS A 5 -35.15 -4.63 17.42
C LYS A 5 -34.60 -4.60 18.83
N SER A 6 -33.55 -5.37 19.11
CA SER A 6 -32.97 -5.50 20.43
C SER A 6 -32.48 -4.13 20.96
N PRO A 7 -32.74 -3.79 22.23
CA PRO A 7 -32.33 -2.51 22.83
C PRO A 7 -30.82 -2.31 22.86
N ILE A 8 -30.03 -3.39 22.84
CA ILE A 8 -28.56 -3.38 22.80
C ILE A 8 -28.04 -2.73 21.52
N GLY A 9 -28.70 -2.93 20.38
CA GLY A 9 -28.33 -2.31 19.12
C GLY A 9 -28.51 -0.79 19.10
N PHE A 10 -29.54 -0.29 19.79
CA PHE A 10 -29.84 1.13 19.92
C PHE A 10 -28.82 1.84 20.83
N ILE A 11 -28.50 1.21 21.97
CA ILE A 11 -27.50 1.74 22.93
C ILE A 11 -26.11 1.83 22.27
N LYS A 12 -25.68 0.79 21.55
CA LYS A 12 -24.39 0.83 20.82
C LYS A 12 -24.34 1.97 19.80
N LYS A 13 -25.42 2.21 19.05
CA LYS A 13 -25.51 3.33 18.11
C LYS A 13 -25.49 4.68 18.79
N ALA A 14 -26.19 4.84 19.92
CA ALA A 14 -26.22 6.08 20.68
C ALA A 14 -24.84 6.39 21.30
N VAL A 15 -24.15 5.39 21.87
CA VAL A 15 -22.79 5.55 22.40
C VAL A 15 -21.81 5.88 21.28
N SER A 16 -21.86 5.18 20.15
CA SER A 16 -21.02 5.50 18.98
C SER A 16 -21.27 6.92 18.46
N TYR A 17 -22.50 7.37 18.47
CA TYR A 17 -22.88 8.75 18.08
C TYR A 17 -22.31 9.80 19.05
N ILE A 18 -22.39 9.58 20.37
CA ILE A 18 -21.82 10.49 21.37
C ILE A 18 -20.30 10.51 21.26
N VAL A 19 -19.66 9.33 21.08
CA VAL A 19 -18.21 9.24 20.89
C VAL A 19 -17.77 9.99 19.63
N SER A 20 -18.50 9.89 18.52
CA SER A 20 -18.19 10.63 17.29
C SER A 20 -18.41 12.15 17.38
N LEU A 21 -19.20 12.61 18.35
CA LEU A 21 -19.38 14.05 18.66
C LEU A 21 -18.17 14.62 19.39
N VAL A 22 -17.58 13.82 20.31
CA VAL A 22 -16.45 14.25 21.14
C VAL A 22 -15.11 13.97 20.46
N PHE A 23 -15.06 12.88 19.65
CA PHE A 23 -13.89 12.45 18.89
C PHE A 23 -14.28 12.23 17.43
N PRO A 24 -14.43 13.30 16.64
CA PRO A 24 -14.74 13.17 15.23
C PRO A 24 -13.61 12.44 14.49
N GLU A 25 -13.97 11.65 13.48
CA GLU A 25 -12.98 11.12 12.56
C GLU A 25 -12.23 12.26 11.89
N CYS A 26 -10.91 12.20 11.89
CA CYS A 26 -10.07 13.21 11.25
C CYS A 26 -9.69 12.76 9.84
N CYS A 27 -9.62 13.72 8.94
CA CYS A 27 -9.13 13.52 7.59
C CYS A 27 -7.71 12.96 7.61
N ILE A 28 -7.48 11.88 6.83
CA ILE A 28 -6.17 11.23 6.78
C ILE A 28 -5.09 12.11 6.15
N PHE A 29 -5.46 13.14 5.38
CA PHE A 29 -4.52 14.06 4.74
C PHE A 29 -4.27 15.33 5.57
N CYS A 30 -5.30 16.07 5.95
CA CYS A 30 -5.15 17.38 6.61
C CYS A 30 -5.40 17.38 8.13
N LEU A 31 -5.81 16.24 8.70
CA LEU A 31 -6.15 16.04 10.11
C LEU A 31 -7.33 16.89 10.63
N LYS A 32 -7.99 17.69 9.79
CA LYS A 32 -9.23 18.39 10.15
C LYS A 32 -10.35 17.36 10.37
N PRO A 33 -11.35 17.65 11.22
CA PRO A 33 -12.53 16.79 11.36
C PRO A 33 -13.20 16.57 10.01
N VAL A 34 -13.62 15.31 9.74
CA VAL A 34 -14.38 14.97 8.52
C VAL A 34 -15.85 15.32 8.74
N GLU A 35 -16.45 15.98 7.75
CA GLU A 35 -17.87 16.33 7.77
C GLU A 35 -18.71 15.04 7.71
N ARG A 36 -19.82 15.01 8.46
CA ARG A 36 -20.70 13.84 8.53
C ARG A 36 -21.30 13.41 7.19
N ASN A 37 -21.42 14.34 6.27
CA ASN A 37 -21.96 14.13 4.92
C ASN A 37 -20.85 14.03 3.86
N SER A 38 -19.58 13.86 4.26
CA SER A 38 -18.51 13.58 3.31
C SER A 38 -18.77 12.24 2.60
N PRO A 39 -18.54 12.15 1.28
CA PRO A 39 -18.64 10.91 0.53
C PRO A 39 -17.68 9.82 1.06
N ASN A 40 -16.57 10.24 1.63
CA ASN A 40 -15.59 9.37 2.27
C ASN A 40 -15.53 9.67 3.78
N PRO A 41 -15.74 8.67 4.68
CA PRO A 41 -15.76 8.91 6.12
C PRO A 41 -14.36 9.23 6.71
N TYR A 42 -13.31 9.14 5.92
CA TYR A 42 -11.91 9.34 6.35
C TYR A 42 -11.22 10.49 5.63
N VAL A 43 -11.87 11.11 4.66
CA VAL A 43 -11.32 12.23 3.89
C VAL A 43 -12.33 13.37 3.86
N CYS A 44 -11.93 14.57 4.25
CA CYS A 44 -12.80 15.73 4.19
C CYS A 44 -13.05 16.13 2.73
N ARG A 45 -14.14 16.89 2.50
CA ARG A 45 -14.53 17.28 1.15
C ARG A 45 -13.43 18.08 0.45
N GLU A 46 -12.81 19.03 1.14
CA GLU A 46 -11.70 19.84 0.63
C GLU A 46 -10.55 18.97 0.10
N CYS A 47 -10.14 17.95 0.87
CA CYS A 47 -9.10 17.03 0.43
C CYS A 47 -9.55 16.02 -0.64
N LEU A 48 -10.87 15.73 -0.75
CA LEU A 48 -11.38 14.89 -1.83
C LEU A 48 -11.36 15.62 -3.19
N GLU A 49 -11.56 16.96 -3.18
CA GLU A 49 -11.54 17.77 -4.39
C GLU A 49 -10.11 18.01 -4.90
N ASP A 50 -9.13 17.96 -4.02
CA ASP A 50 -7.70 18.21 -4.32
C ASP A 50 -6.81 17.07 -3.82
N ILE A 51 -7.16 15.84 -4.21
CA ILE A 51 -6.31 14.68 -3.90
C ILE A 51 -5.01 14.80 -4.70
N PRO A 52 -3.84 14.75 -4.06
CA PRO A 52 -2.55 14.97 -4.69
C PRO A 52 -2.09 13.73 -5.48
N TYR A 53 -2.82 13.38 -6.53
CA TYR A 53 -2.40 12.32 -7.44
C TYR A 53 -1.18 12.75 -8.24
N LEU A 54 -0.24 11.84 -8.45
CA LEU A 54 0.80 12.03 -9.46
C LEU A 54 0.16 12.13 -10.85
N PRO A 55 0.65 13.03 -11.74
CA PRO A 55 0.25 13.07 -13.13
C PRO A 55 0.37 11.68 -13.78
N PHE A 56 -0.57 11.35 -14.68
CA PHE A 56 -0.64 10.01 -15.27
C PHE A 56 0.62 9.62 -16.05
N ASP A 57 1.22 10.57 -16.76
CA ASP A 57 2.48 10.43 -17.49
C ASP A 57 3.69 10.21 -16.55
N GLU A 58 3.74 10.89 -15.40
CA GLU A 58 4.78 10.68 -14.40
C GLU A 58 4.62 9.32 -13.71
N ARG A 59 3.37 8.91 -13.45
CA ARG A 59 3.09 7.56 -12.94
C ARG A 59 3.57 6.46 -13.87
N LEU A 60 3.49 6.68 -15.19
CA LEU A 60 3.95 5.73 -16.20
C LEU A 60 5.45 5.81 -16.45
N LYS A 61 6.09 6.98 -16.26
CA LYS A 61 7.56 7.13 -16.39
C LYS A 61 8.33 6.33 -15.35
N GLU A 62 7.74 6.13 -14.17
CA GLU A 62 8.28 5.21 -13.18
C GLU A 62 8.24 3.75 -13.68
N THR A 63 7.44 3.50 -14.69
CA THR A 63 7.33 2.21 -15.40
C THR A 63 8.20 2.14 -16.64
N ASP A 64 9.12 3.07 -16.86
CA ASP A 64 10.23 2.80 -17.80
C ASP A 64 10.81 1.49 -17.34
N GLY A 65 10.29 0.42 -17.98
CA GLY A 65 10.41 -0.95 -17.54
C GLY A 65 11.79 -1.14 -16.97
N VAL A 66 11.89 -1.25 -15.66
CA VAL A 66 13.18 -1.49 -15.05
C VAL A 66 13.58 -2.83 -15.59
N SER A 67 14.18 -2.78 -16.79
CA SER A 67 14.79 -3.93 -17.41
C SER A 67 15.89 -4.38 -16.46
N PHE A 68 15.57 -5.43 -15.74
CA PHE A 68 16.50 -6.02 -14.81
C PHE A 68 16.77 -7.45 -15.30
N ASP A 69 18.00 -7.73 -15.69
CA ASP A 69 18.42 -9.04 -16.20
C ASP A 69 17.50 -9.58 -17.33
N GLY A 70 16.89 -8.70 -18.16
CA GLY A 70 15.98 -9.08 -19.25
C GLY A 70 14.51 -9.22 -18.83
N TYR A 71 14.15 -8.93 -17.59
CA TYR A 71 12.77 -8.88 -17.11
C TYR A 71 12.24 -7.45 -17.04
N GLU A 72 10.98 -7.26 -17.36
CA GLU A 72 10.29 -5.99 -17.24
C GLU A 72 9.38 -5.98 -16.02
N ILE A 73 9.45 -4.91 -15.23
CA ILE A 73 8.58 -4.68 -14.09
C ILE A 73 7.74 -3.45 -14.40
N TYR A 74 6.43 -3.61 -14.42
CA TYR A 74 5.48 -2.53 -14.68
C TYR A 74 4.78 -2.13 -13.38
N GLY A 75 4.51 -0.85 -13.21
CA GLY A 75 3.76 -0.41 -12.06
C GLY A 75 3.63 1.11 -11.97
N LEU A 76 3.12 1.59 -10.85
CA LEU A 76 2.94 3.02 -10.62
C LEU A 76 2.93 3.36 -9.12
N SER A 77 3.21 4.63 -8.84
CA SER A 77 2.89 5.29 -7.57
C SER A 77 1.66 6.17 -7.74
N ILE A 78 0.80 6.23 -6.73
CA ILE A 78 -0.50 6.93 -6.84
C ILE A 78 -0.37 8.40 -6.46
N TYR A 79 0.29 8.69 -5.34
CA TYR A 79 0.39 10.04 -4.78
C TYR A 79 1.82 10.56 -4.84
N ASP A 80 1.96 11.89 -4.92
CA ASP A 80 3.22 12.55 -4.60
C ASP A 80 3.54 12.39 -3.10
N TYR A 81 4.76 11.96 -2.79
CA TYR A 81 5.18 11.69 -1.42
C TYR A 81 5.10 12.91 -0.51
N ARG A 82 5.53 14.08 -1.00
CA ARG A 82 5.54 15.33 -0.21
C ARG A 82 4.15 15.66 0.28
N SER A 83 3.16 15.46 -0.57
CA SER A 83 1.75 15.78 -0.29
C SER A 83 1.12 14.87 0.76
N ILE A 84 1.60 13.62 0.91
CA ILE A 84 1.03 12.64 1.87
C ILE A 84 2.01 12.18 2.94
N ARG A 85 3.16 12.84 3.05
CA ARG A 85 4.23 12.49 4.00
C ARG A 85 3.72 12.37 5.43
N ASP A 86 2.92 13.31 5.89
CA ASP A 86 2.39 13.31 7.26
C ASP A 86 1.42 12.14 7.49
N THR A 87 0.59 11.81 6.51
CA THR A 87 -0.27 10.62 6.52
C THR A 87 0.55 9.34 6.68
N ILE A 88 1.61 9.20 5.87
CA ILE A 88 2.52 8.05 5.94
C ILE A 88 3.25 8.01 7.28
N PHE A 89 3.69 9.15 7.81
CA PHE A 89 4.35 9.23 9.12
C PHE A 89 3.42 8.77 10.24
N LEU A 90 2.18 9.26 10.28
CA LEU A 90 1.18 8.84 11.26
C LEU A 90 0.89 7.34 11.15
N PHE A 91 0.76 6.83 9.94
CA PHE A 91 0.55 5.42 9.67
C PHE A 91 1.73 4.56 10.17
N LYS A 92 2.97 4.95 9.85
CA LYS A 92 4.17 4.18 10.21
C LYS A 92 4.53 4.22 11.70
N TYR A 93 4.34 5.36 12.37
CA TYR A 93 4.96 5.61 13.67
C TYR A 93 3.99 5.92 14.81
N LYS A 94 2.75 6.26 14.51
CA LYS A 94 1.73 6.60 15.52
C LYS A 94 0.65 5.52 15.71
N GLY A 95 0.82 4.36 15.08
CA GLY A 95 -0.06 3.21 15.26
C GLY A 95 -1.45 3.34 14.64
N PHE A 96 -1.64 4.24 13.69
CA PHE A 96 -2.93 4.47 13.02
C PHE A 96 -3.21 3.34 12.00
N LYS A 97 -3.33 2.10 12.48
CA LYS A 97 -3.59 0.90 11.65
C LYS A 97 -4.80 1.04 10.71
N ARG A 98 -5.84 1.78 11.14
CA ARG A 98 -7.03 2.05 10.32
C ARG A 98 -6.70 2.72 8.98
N TYR A 99 -5.58 3.48 8.90
CA TYR A 99 -5.15 4.09 7.65
C TYR A 99 -4.84 3.05 6.57
N GLY A 100 -4.34 1.86 6.95
CA GLY A 100 -4.11 0.78 5.99
C GLY A 100 -5.36 0.38 5.22
N ALA A 101 -6.49 0.23 5.93
CA ALA A 101 -7.76 -0.11 5.30
C ALA A 101 -8.26 1.01 4.37
N VAL A 102 -8.12 2.28 4.77
CA VAL A 102 -8.57 3.43 3.98
C VAL A 102 -7.70 3.59 2.74
N LEU A 103 -6.38 3.65 2.94
CA LEU A 103 -5.42 3.85 1.86
C LEU A 103 -5.45 2.71 0.84
N GLY A 104 -5.52 1.44 1.32
CA GLY A 104 -5.64 0.29 0.41
C GLY A 104 -6.93 0.32 -0.41
N ARG A 105 -8.05 0.77 0.17
CA ARG A 105 -9.30 0.99 -0.57
C ARG A 105 -9.13 2.10 -1.61
N MET A 106 -8.56 3.24 -1.24
CA MET A 106 -8.34 4.37 -2.18
C MET A 106 -7.43 3.95 -3.34
N MET A 107 -6.40 3.15 -3.07
CA MET A 107 -5.56 2.57 -4.14
C MET A 107 -6.36 1.68 -5.09
N ALA A 108 -7.26 0.85 -4.56
CA ALA A 108 -8.12 -0.03 -5.36
C ALA A 108 -9.13 0.76 -6.18
N ASP A 109 -9.82 1.74 -5.57
CA ASP A 109 -10.77 2.62 -6.24
C ASP A 109 -10.05 3.35 -7.40
N TYR A 110 -8.83 3.88 -7.17
CA TYR A 110 -8.01 4.51 -8.21
C TYR A 110 -7.72 3.58 -9.40
N VAL A 111 -7.32 2.33 -9.13
CA VAL A 111 -7.02 1.33 -10.18
C VAL A 111 -8.27 0.99 -11.00
N ILE A 112 -9.41 0.84 -10.34
CA ILE A 112 -10.69 0.52 -10.99
C ILE A 112 -11.19 1.69 -11.84
N GLU A 113 -11.21 2.91 -11.29
CA GLU A 113 -11.67 4.13 -11.95
C GLU A 113 -10.83 4.44 -13.20
N ASN A 114 -9.51 4.25 -13.12
CA ASN A 114 -8.59 4.46 -14.24
C ASN A 114 -8.46 3.23 -15.16
N LYS A 115 -9.21 2.14 -14.91
CA LYS A 115 -9.23 0.92 -15.73
C LYS A 115 -7.84 0.35 -16.00
N LEU A 116 -7.01 0.28 -14.97
CA LEU A 116 -5.63 -0.20 -15.06
C LEU A 116 -5.61 -1.73 -15.19
N GLN A 117 -5.96 -2.22 -16.39
CA GLN A 117 -6.20 -3.64 -16.66
C GLN A 117 -5.00 -4.52 -16.35
N ALA A 118 -3.78 -4.07 -16.64
CA ALA A 118 -2.57 -4.82 -16.33
C ALA A 118 -2.46 -5.16 -14.82
N ILE A 119 -2.88 -4.25 -13.94
CA ILE A 119 -2.91 -4.47 -12.50
C ILE A 119 -4.09 -5.36 -12.11
N LEU A 120 -5.28 -5.12 -12.70
CA LEU A 120 -6.49 -5.90 -12.41
C LEU A 120 -6.39 -7.35 -12.86
N ASP A 121 -5.53 -7.66 -13.85
CA ASP A 121 -5.27 -9.01 -14.35
C ASP A 121 -4.23 -9.79 -13.50
N ALA A 122 -3.79 -9.26 -12.37
CA ALA A 122 -2.89 -9.97 -11.46
C ALA A 122 -3.59 -11.21 -10.85
N ASP A 123 -2.85 -12.31 -10.72
CA ASP A 123 -3.33 -13.53 -10.08
C ASP A 123 -3.29 -13.43 -8.55
N MET A 124 -2.44 -12.55 -8.01
CA MET A 124 -2.35 -12.30 -6.57
C MET A 124 -1.72 -10.95 -6.24
N VAL A 125 -2.13 -10.39 -5.11
CA VAL A 125 -1.51 -9.22 -4.45
C VAL A 125 -0.60 -9.69 -3.34
N VAL A 126 0.66 -9.28 -3.39
CA VAL A 126 1.68 -9.63 -2.41
C VAL A 126 2.24 -8.33 -1.81
N PRO A 127 2.11 -8.12 -0.49
CA PRO A 127 2.72 -6.95 0.15
C PRO A 127 4.24 -7.11 0.21
N VAL A 128 4.97 -6.03 0.03
CA VAL A 128 6.41 -6.01 0.30
C VAL A 128 6.65 -6.33 1.78
N PRO A 129 7.45 -7.39 2.09
CA PRO A 129 7.61 -7.82 3.47
C PRO A 129 8.53 -6.89 4.26
N LEU A 130 8.11 -6.58 5.48
CA LEU A 130 8.90 -5.85 6.44
C LEU A 130 9.84 -6.82 7.20
N TRP A 131 10.98 -6.32 7.67
CA TRP A 131 11.86 -7.09 8.56
C TRP A 131 11.15 -7.39 9.90
N LYS A 132 11.24 -8.64 10.40
CA LYS A 132 10.47 -9.13 11.55
C LYS A 132 10.58 -8.24 12.79
N GLU A 133 11.79 -7.78 13.13
CA GLU A 133 12.00 -6.92 14.29
C GLU A 133 11.38 -5.53 14.09
N LYS A 134 11.41 -5.00 12.85
CA LYS A 134 10.75 -3.73 12.51
C LYS A 134 9.23 -3.89 12.59
N GLU A 135 8.70 -4.99 12.08
CA GLU A 135 7.27 -5.31 12.18
C GLU A 135 6.84 -5.49 13.63
N LYS A 136 7.60 -6.25 14.43
CA LYS A 136 7.35 -6.43 15.86
C LYS A 136 7.37 -5.10 16.62
N LYS A 137 8.34 -4.23 16.34
CA LYS A 137 8.43 -2.89 16.95
C LYS A 137 7.28 -1.98 16.53
N ARG A 138 6.84 -2.05 15.28
CA ARG A 138 5.76 -1.24 14.70
C ARG A 138 4.37 -1.81 15.01
N GLY A 139 4.29 -3.13 15.21
CA GLY A 139 3.08 -3.89 15.48
C GLY A 139 2.28 -4.30 14.25
N PHE A 140 2.76 -3.98 13.05
CA PHE A 140 2.14 -4.35 11.75
C PHE A 140 3.07 -4.03 10.57
N ASN A 141 2.78 -4.68 9.42
CA ASN A 141 3.33 -4.30 8.12
C ASN A 141 2.31 -3.39 7.40
N GLN A 142 2.72 -2.18 7.00
CA GLN A 142 1.86 -1.21 6.30
C GLN A 142 1.38 -1.75 4.97
N ALA A 143 2.30 -2.28 4.17
CA ALA A 143 1.98 -2.85 2.87
C ALA A 143 0.96 -3.98 3.01
N ALA A 144 1.05 -4.82 4.05
CA ALA A 144 0.10 -5.90 4.31
C ALA A 144 -1.31 -5.38 4.60
N LEU A 145 -1.46 -4.37 5.46
CA LEU A 145 -2.77 -3.79 5.76
C LEU A 145 -3.43 -3.14 4.54
N MET A 146 -2.63 -2.47 3.70
CA MET A 146 -3.12 -1.87 2.45
C MET A 146 -3.47 -2.95 1.43
N ALA A 147 -2.62 -3.97 1.24
CA ALA A 147 -2.83 -5.07 0.30
C ALA A 147 -4.07 -5.90 0.62
N GLU A 148 -4.32 -6.18 1.91
CA GLU A 148 -5.53 -6.86 2.36
C GLU A 148 -6.80 -6.06 2.00
N SER A 149 -6.77 -4.74 2.21
CA SER A 149 -7.91 -3.87 1.86
C SER A 149 -8.08 -3.73 0.34
N PHE A 150 -6.98 -3.58 -0.40
CA PHE A 150 -6.95 -3.55 -1.86
C PHE A 150 -7.57 -4.82 -2.46
N SER A 151 -7.15 -5.99 -1.96
CA SER A 151 -7.68 -7.30 -2.35
C SER A 151 -9.19 -7.42 -2.14
N LYS A 152 -9.70 -6.95 -0.99
CA LYS A 152 -11.14 -6.97 -0.68
C LYS A 152 -11.99 -6.16 -1.67
N VAL A 153 -11.44 -5.09 -2.24
CA VAL A 153 -12.14 -4.22 -3.19
C VAL A 153 -12.01 -4.73 -4.62
N THR A 154 -10.80 -5.13 -5.04
CA THR A 154 -10.53 -5.59 -6.41
C THR A 154 -10.93 -7.03 -6.66
N GLY A 155 -11.03 -7.85 -5.61
CA GLY A 155 -11.24 -9.30 -5.71
C GLY A 155 -9.96 -10.10 -6.05
N ILE A 156 -8.81 -9.44 -6.25
CA ILE A 156 -7.54 -10.13 -6.51
C ILE A 156 -7.09 -10.83 -5.22
N PRO A 157 -6.77 -12.14 -5.25
CA PRO A 157 -6.34 -12.88 -4.06
C PRO A 157 -5.12 -12.27 -3.37
N TYR A 158 -5.12 -12.24 -2.04
CA TYR A 158 -4.05 -11.73 -1.20
C TYR A 158 -3.26 -12.88 -0.56
N ASP A 159 -1.92 -12.81 -0.59
CA ASP A 159 -1.06 -13.74 0.15
C ASP A 159 0.24 -13.05 0.59
N GLU A 160 0.39 -12.78 1.88
CA GLU A 160 1.60 -12.20 2.48
C GLU A 160 2.70 -13.24 2.76
N SER A 161 2.35 -14.51 2.67
CA SER A 161 3.28 -15.60 3.00
C SER A 161 4.21 -16.01 1.86
N VAL A 162 3.97 -15.53 0.64
CA VAL A 162 4.67 -15.96 -0.59
C VAL A 162 6.13 -15.54 -0.63
N ILE A 163 6.46 -14.39 -0.04
CA ILE A 163 7.82 -13.85 0.03
C ILE A 163 8.11 -13.36 1.44
N MET A 164 9.34 -13.58 1.91
CA MET A 164 9.77 -13.11 3.22
C MET A 164 11.06 -12.29 3.12
N ARG A 165 11.22 -11.36 4.06
CA ARG A 165 12.49 -10.66 4.24
C ARG A 165 13.36 -11.47 5.19
N ILE A 166 14.54 -11.87 4.71
CA ILE A 166 15.46 -12.77 5.44
C ILE A 166 16.66 -12.05 6.04
N ARG A 167 16.86 -10.76 5.75
CA ARG A 167 17.99 -9.99 6.24
C ARG A 167 17.54 -8.59 6.68
N ASP A 168 18.06 -8.12 7.81
CA ASP A 168 17.93 -6.70 8.17
C ASP A 168 18.79 -5.85 7.25
N THR A 169 18.28 -4.70 6.92
CA THR A 169 18.97 -3.72 6.09
C THR A 169 18.80 -2.34 6.71
N ALA A 170 19.79 -1.48 6.56
CA ALA A 170 19.71 -0.11 7.04
C ALA A 170 18.46 0.60 6.50
N PRO A 171 17.87 1.57 7.23
CA PRO A 171 16.78 2.37 6.73
C PRO A 171 17.14 3.01 5.40
N GLN A 172 16.26 2.89 4.39
CA GLN A 172 16.58 3.36 3.04
C GLN A 172 16.71 4.89 2.97
N ASN A 173 15.96 5.62 3.79
CA ASN A 173 16.04 7.09 3.90
C ASN A 173 17.40 7.61 4.39
N SER A 174 18.23 6.79 5.00
CA SER A 174 19.59 7.17 5.39
C SER A 174 20.67 6.86 4.34
N LEU A 175 20.28 6.33 3.18
CA LEU A 175 21.21 5.79 2.18
C LEU A 175 21.04 6.48 0.82
N ARG A 176 22.16 6.74 0.13
CA ARG A 176 22.14 7.17 -1.29
C ARG A 176 21.70 6.02 -2.20
N LYS A 177 21.25 6.33 -3.43
CA LYS A 177 20.71 5.35 -4.40
C LYS A 177 21.56 4.08 -4.53
N HIS A 178 22.84 4.22 -4.88
CA HIS A 178 23.75 3.07 -5.03
C HIS A 178 23.87 2.26 -3.73
N GLN A 179 23.84 2.92 -2.56
CA GLN A 179 23.87 2.25 -1.26
C GLN A 179 22.55 1.51 -0.98
N ARG A 180 21.40 2.01 -1.46
CA ARG A 180 20.10 1.34 -1.35
C ARG A 180 20.10 0.02 -2.12
N ASP A 181 20.65 -0.01 -3.33
CA ASP A 181 20.75 -1.23 -4.16
C ASP A 181 21.63 -2.30 -3.50
N VAL A 182 22.79 -1.91 -2.99
CA VAL A 182 23.72 -2.83 -2.29
C VAL A 182 23.09 -3.32 -0.98
N ASN A 183 22.44 -2.43 -0.25
CA ASN A 183 21.83 -2.71 1.05
C ASN A 183 20.70 -3.74 0.95
N ILE A 184 19.90 -3.73 -0.15
CA ILE A 184 18.72 -4.58 -0.30
C ILE A 184 19.03 -5.94 -0.95
N ARG A 185 20.22 -6.12 -1.56
CA ARG A 185 20.59 -7.38 -2.24
C ARG A 185 20.39 -8.59 -1.34
N SER A 186 19.78 -9.66 -1.89
CA SER A 186 19.52 -10.91 -1.19
C SER A 186 18.78 -10.73 0.15
N ALA A 187 17.97 -9.67 0.27
CA ALA A 187 17.21 -9.42 1.49
C ALA A 187 15.88 -10.17 1.51
N PHE A 188 15.43 -10.72 0.37
CA PHE A 188 14.15 -11.40 0.23
C PHE A 188 14.35 -12.84 -0.25
N LYS A 189 13.36 -13.68 0.06
CA LYS A 189 13.29 -15.07 -0.41
C LYS A 189 11.82 -15.46 -0.60
N VAL A 190 11.51 -16.09 -1.74
CA VAL A 190 10.23 -16.76 -1.95
C VAL A 190 10.14 -17.97 -1.03
N THR A 191 8.98 -18.20 -0.44
CA THR A 191 8.76 -19.26 0.55
C THR A 191 8.24 -20.54 -0.07
N ASP A 192 7.51 -20.43 -1.20
CA ASP A 192 6.92 -21.54 -1.94
C ASP A 192 6.86 -21.20 -3.43
N GLU A 193 7.73 -21.84 -4.22
CA GLU A 193 7.81 -21.65 -5.66
C GLU A 193 6.52 -22.04 -6.39
N ASN A 194 5.77 -23.02 -5.87
CA ASN A 194 4.51 -23.47 -6.49
C ASN A 194 3.43 -22.39 -6.45
N LYS A 195 3.50 -21.48 -5.49
CA LYS A 195 2.59 -20.33 -5.41
C LYS A 195 2.93 -19.24 -6.41
N VAL A 196 4.13 -19.25 -6.97
CA VAL A 196 4.71 -18.19 -7.82
C VAL A 196 4.71 -18.60 -9.30
N LYS A 197 5.03 -19.86 -9.58
CA LYS A 197 5.25 -20.37 -10.92
C LYS A 197 4.07 -20.12 -11.86
N GLY A 198 4.35 -19.45 -12.98
CA GLY A 198 3.37 -19.12 -14.01
C GLY A 198 2.38 -18.01 -13.66
N ARG A 199 2.49 -17.38 -12.48
CA ARG A 199 1.54 -16.35 -12.01
C ARG A 199 1.99 -14.93 -12.33
N LYS A 200 1.00 -14.05 -12.49
CA LYS A 200 1.16 -12.60 -12.54
C LYS A 200 1.04 -12.06 -11.12
N ILE A 201 2.10 -11.49 -10.58
CA ILE A 201 2.19 -11.04 -9.19
C ILE A 201 2.15 -9.52 -9.13
N LEU A 202 1.24 -8.97 -8.31
CA LEU A 202 1.20 -7.55 -7.99
C LEU A 202 1.86 -7.31 -6.62
N LEU A 203 3.03 -6.70 -6.63
CA LEU A 203 3.68 -6.18 -5.42
C LEU A 203 2.99 -4.90 -4.97
N LEU A 204 2.68 -4.79 -3.67
CA LEU A 204 2.14 -3.56 -3.08
C LEU A 204 3.08 -3.04 -2.00
N ASP A 205 3.43 -1.76 -2.08
CA ASP A 205 4.29 -1.08 -1.08
C ASP A 205 3.71 0.28 -0.66
N ASP A 206 4.26 0.87 0.39
CA ASP A 206 3.84 2.20 0.86
C ASP A 206 4.58 3.33 0.12
N ILE A 207 5.87 3.18 -0.17
CA ILE A 207 6.67 4.22 -0.85
C ILE A 207 7.58 3.58 -1.90
N TYR A 208 7.50 4.10 -3.10
CA TYR A 208 8.46 3.85 -4.16
C TYR A 208 9.45 5.02 -4.25
N THR A 209 10.74 4.72 -4.23
CA THR A 209 11.82 5.70 -4.39
C THR A 209 12.68 5.32 -5.58
N THR A 210 13.75 4.57 -5.35
CA THR A 210 14.66 4.08 -6.41
C THR A 210 14.20 2.76 -7.04
N GLY A 211 13.12 2.15 -6.54
CA GLY A 211 12.65 0.84 -6.98
C GLY A 211 13.51 -0.35 -6.53
N SER A 212 14.57 -0.13 -5.73
CA SER A 212 15.49 -1.20 -5.31
C SER A 212 14.78 -2.37 -4.63
N THR A 213 13.79 -2.07 -3.76
CA THR A 213 12.99 -3.09 -3.06
C THR A 213 12.14 -3.89 -4.05
N VAL A 214 11.44 -3.20 -4.94
CA VAL A 214 10.58 -3.83 -5.97
C VAL A 214 11.41 -4.70 -6.89
N ARG A 215 12.58 -4.20 -7.37
CA ARG A 215 13.50 -4.98 -8.20
C ARG A 215 13.99 -6.25 -7.52
N GLU A 216 14.40 -6.15 -6.25
CA GLU A 216 14.91 -7.31 -5.53
C GLU A 216 13.82 -8.36 -5.25
N CYS A 217 12.58 -7.93 -4.94
CA CYS A 217 11.44 -8.85 -4.83
C CYS A 217 11.12 -9.51 -6.17
N ALA A 218 11.06 -8.71 -7.24
CA ALA A 218 10.76 -9.21 -8.59
C ALA A 218 11.81 -10.22 -9.09
N LYS A 219 13.10 -9.96 -8.81
CA LYS A 219 14.18 -10.91 -9.10
C LYS A 219 13.90 -12.29 -8.51
N ASN A 220 13.51 -12.35 -7.25
CA ASN A 220 13.19 -13.60 -6.59
C ASN A 220 11.96 -14.27 -7.22
N PHE A 221 10.91 -13.51 -7.55
CA PHE A 221 9.74 -14.06 -8.21
C PHE A 221 10.03 -14.60 -9.60
N TYR A 222 10.80 -13.89 -10.42
CA TYR A 222 11.17 -14.37 -11.75
C TYR A 222 12.08 -15.59 -11.68
N ALA A 223 13.01 -15.65 -10.71
CA ALA A 223 13.86 -16.82 -10.48
C ALA A 223 13.05 -18.09 -10.18
N ASP A 224 11.90 -17.93 -9.49
CA ASP A 224 10.97 -19.01 -9.16
C ASP A 224 9.82 -19.15 -10.20
N GLY A 225 9.99 -18.58 -11.40
CA GLY A 225 9.14 -18.79 -12.55
C GLY A 225 7.85 -18.00 -12.60
N ALA A 226 7.77 -16.83 -11.96
CA ALA A 226 6.66 -15.91 -12.16
C ALA A 226 6.51 -15.54 -13.65
N LYS A 227 5.27 -15.43 -14.13
CA LYS A 227 4.95 -15.02 -15.50
C LYS A 227 5.15 -13.52 -15.71
N ALA A 228 4.76 -12.73 -14.73
CA ALA A 228 4.94 -11.28 -14.73
C ALA A 228 4.97 -10.76 -13.29
N VAL A 229 5.68 -9.66 -13.08
CA VAL A 229 5.67 -8.93 -11.82
C VAL A 229 5.31 -7.47 -12.10
N MET A 230 4.30 -7.00 -11.39
CA MET A 230 3.87 -5.61 -11.41
C MET A 230 4.03 -5.02 -10.01
N TYR A 231 4.02 -3.70 -9.89
CA TYR A 231 3.95 -3.07 -8.58
C TYR A 231 2.94 -1.92 -8.55
N ILE A 232 2.45 -1.65 -7.34
CA ILE A 232 1.69 -0.45 -7.01
C ILE A 232 2.18 0.08 -5.67
N ALA A 233 2.56 1.35 -5.62
CA ALA A 233 2.95 2.02 -4.41
C ALA A 233 1.95 3.11 -4.04
N LEU A 234 1.75 3.33 -2.74
CA LEU A 234 0.91 4.42 -2.27
C LEU A 234 1.49 5.76 -2.71
N ALA A 235 2.81 5.95 -2.54
CA ALA A 235 3.48 7.19 -2.89
C ALA A 235 4.76 6.96 -3.69
N GLY A 236 5.02 7.86 -4.65
CA GLY A 236 6.32 8.06 -5.28
C GLY A 236 7.09 9.19 -4.59
N ALA A 237 8.37 8.95 -4.32
CA ALA A 237 9.27 9.95 -3.77
C ALA A 237 10.48 10.12 -4.68
N ASP A 238 10.81 11.36 -5.02
CA ASP A 238 12.05 11.69 -5.73
C ASP A 238 13.27 11.49 -4.81
N GLU A 239 14.44 11.33 -5.41
CA GLU A 239 15.70 11.11 -4.67
C GLU A 239 16.06 12.26 -3.71
N HIS A 240 15.41 13.41 -3.85
CA HIS A 240 15.61 14.64 -3.07
C HIS A 240 14.52 14.88 -2.00
N ASP A 241 13.60 13.96 -1.81
CA ASP A 241 12.46 14.11 -0.90
C ASP A 241 12.71 13.61 0.54
N ASP A 242 13.95 13.29 0.89
CA ASP A 242 14.39 12.84 2.23
C ASP A 242 14.84 14.00 3.13
#